data_117194536082abf2fa97d2bce0eaef47
#
_entry.id   117194536082abf2fa97d2bce0eaef47
#
_cell.length_a   1.000
_cell.length_b   1.000
_cell.length_c   1.000
_cell.angle_alpha   90.00
_cell.angle_beta   90.00
_cell.angle_gamma   90.00
#
_symmetry.space_group_name_H-M   'P 1'
#
loop_
_entity.id
_entity.type
_entity.pdbx_description
1 polymer ?
#
loop_
_entity_poly.entity_id
_entity_poly.type
_entity_poly.pdbx_seq_one_letter_code
_entity_poly.pdbx_strand_id
1 'polypeptide(L)'
;MFSHKYLPQTDSDIKEMLAASGIGNLEDLYSDVPESLRLKKDYNIPLGKSEAEVRKIFSSLANKDKQLICFGGAGVYDHYIPSVIDYITSRSEFLTSYTPYQAEISQGTLQYIFEYQSMMSELTGLEVSNASLYDGATATAEAMMTAISVTKRKTRVLLSSTLNPQVVRVVETYAKFHGVNLTMIPEKDGVTDLSFVKQELAIGDIAGVIVPLPNYYGIVEDYSGLANDVHAAKAVLIMECVAADLALLKSPGEWGADIAVGSGQSLGLPMAYGGANVGFFCAREDFLRKIPGRIVGATIDSEGKRAFCLTLQTREQHIRREKATSNICSNEGMQTLCVAIYLSIMGKRGLQEAASKSFSGAHYLYEELLKTGKFEKVYDSPFFNEFCLESKINPDKWEKTCEVAGFFGGVRIENTNRIMFAVTELRTKEEMDALVALAKDM
;
A
#
# COMPACT_ATOMS: atom_id res chain seq x y z
N MET A 1 -25.99 -5.63 39.22
CA MET A 1 -24.90 -5.25 38.29
C MET A 1 -24.63 -6.42 37.32
N PHE A 2 -24.46 -6.22 36.03
CA PHE A 2 -24.10 -7.32 35.13
C PHE A 2 -22.64 -7.70 35.42
N SER A 3 -22.39 -8.89 35.95
CA SER A 3 -21.03 -9.39 36.11
C SER A 3 -20.45 -9.67 34.73
N HIS A 4 -19.49 -8.87 34.29
CA HIS A 4 -18.79 -9.08 33.02
C HIS A 4 -17.74 -10.17 33.20
N LYS A 5 -17.60 -11.07 32.22
CA LYS A 5 -16.62 -12.19 32.25
C LYS A 5 -15.18 -11.79 32.59
N TYR A 6 -14.79 -10.59 32.21
CA TYR A 6 -13.43 -10.05 32.42
C TYR A 6 -13.33 -9.10 33.61
N LEU A 7 -14.43 -8.91 34.37
CA LEU A 7 -14.48 -8.12 35.61
C LEU A 7 -14.96 -9.04 36.72
N PRO A 8 -14.08 -9.82 37.35
CA PRO A 8 -14.44 -10.87 38.29
C PRO A 8 -14.89 -10.34 39.66
N GLN A 9 -14.67 -9.04 39.95
CA GLN A 9 -14.97 -8.44 41.24
C GLN A 9 -16.48 -8.46 41.51
N THR A 10 -16.85 -9.03 42.66
CA THR A 10 -18.21 -8.99 43.14
C THR A 10 -18.55 -7.68 43.83
N ASP A 11 -19.84 -7.42 44.11
CA ASP A 11 -20.23 -6.21 44.86
C ASP A 11 -19.64 -6.19 46.29
N SER A 12 -19.32 -7.33 46.90
CA SER A 12 -18.60 -7.42 48.16
C SER A 12 -17.14 -7.04 48.00
N ASP A 13 -16.48 -7.56 46.97
CA ASP A 13 -15.06 -7.21 46.67
C ASP A 13 -14.90 -5.70 46.46
N ILE A 14 -15.84 -5.11 45.70
CA ILE A 14 -15.82 -3.64 45.45
C ILE A 14 -15.98 -2.87 46.77
N LYS A 15 -16.90 -3.28 47.66
CA LYS A 15 -17.05 -2.63 48.95
C LYS A 15 -15.81 -2.74 49.82
N GLU A 16 -15.16 -3.90 49.86
CA GLU A 16 -13.93 -4.11 50.62
C GLU A 16 -12.77 -3.26 50.05
N MET A 17 -12.67 -3.20 48.72
CA MET A 17 -11.65 -2.36 48.05
C MET A 17 -11.85 -0.87 48.34
N LEU A 18 -13.09 -0.38 48.29
CA LEU A 18 -13.41 1.00 48.64
C LEU A 18 -13.12 1.31 50.12
N ALA A 19 -13.51 0.42 51.03
CA ALA A 19 -13.21 0.57 52.47
C ALA A 19 -11.70 0.58 52.74
N ALA A 20 -10.93 -0.33 52.10
CA ALA A 20 -9.50 -0.38 52.22
C ALA A 20 -8.81 0.91 51.71
N SER A 21 -9.41 1.57 50.72
CA SER A 21 -8.94 2.84 50.15
C SER A 21 -9.47 4.07 50.90
N GLY A 22 -10.29 3.91 51.94
CA GLY A 22 -10.91 5.02 52.70
C GLY A 22 -11.97 5.78 51.90
N ILE A 23 -12.59 5.15 50.89
CA ILE A 23 -13.57 5.74 49.96
C ILE A 23 -14.94 5.17 50.28
N GLY A 24 -15.97 6.02 50.36
CA GLY A 24 -17.31 5.60 50.70
C GLY A 24 -18.07 4.91 49.56
N ASN A 25 -17.92 5.38 48.34
CA ASN A 25 -18.58 4.85 47.16
C ASN A 25 -17.77 5.11 45.86
N LEU A 26 -18.14 4.47 44.76
CA LEU A 26 -17.44 4.62 43.46
C LEU A 26 -17.48 6.06 42.92
N GLU A 27 -18.54 6.82 43.21
CA GLU A 27 -18.67 8.21 42.72
C GLU A 27 -17.65 9.14 43.37
N ASP A 28 -17.20 8.83 44.60
CA ASP A 28 -16.18 9.61 45.29
C ASP A 28 -14.81 9.55 44.59
N LEU A 29 -14.55 8.51 43.76
CA LEU A 29 -13.35 8.41 42.94
C LEU A 29 -13.25 9.53 41.86
N TYR A 30 -14.38 10.15 41.54
CA TYR A 30 -14.46 11.23 40.55
C TYR A 30 -14.60 12.61 41.19
N SER A 31 -14.26 12.74 42.45
CA SER A 31 -14.42 13.99 43.22
C SER A 31 -13.67 15.20 42.61
N ASP A 32 -12.58 14.96 41.91
CA ASP A 32 -11.79 15.96 41.17
C ASP A 32 -12.42 16.38 39.82
N VAL A 33 -13.44 15.65 39.33
CA VAL A 33 -14.18 16.03 38.12
C VAL A 33 -15.34 16.95 38.53
N PRO A 34 -15.40 18.20 38.03
CA PRO A 34 -16.54 19.11 38.31
C PRO A 34 -17.88 18.47 37.98
N GLU A 35 -18.87 18.61 38.84
CA GLU A 35 -20.18 17.99 38.69
C GLU A 35 -20.88 18.39 37.38
N SER A 36 -20.65 19.60 36.89
CA SER A 36 -21.17 20.11 35.62
C SER A 36 -20.63 19.35 34.39
N LEU A 37 -19.50 18.65 34.51
CA LEU A 37 -18.85 17.87 33.45
C LEU A 37 -19.15 16.37 33.55
N ARG A 38 -19.77 15.94 34.67
CA ARG A 38 -20.15 14.52 34.83
C ARG A 38 -21.38 14.18 34.00
N LEU A 39 -21.33 13.04 33.33
CA LEU A 39 -22.46 12.53 32.58
C LEU A 39 -23.57 12.09 33.54
N LYS A 40 -24.78 12.70 33.43
CA LYS A 40 -25.92 12.44 34.32
C LYS A 40 -26.96 11.46 33.73
N LYS A 41 -26.69 10.91 32.57
CA LYS A 41 -27.56 9.98 31.86
C LYS A 41 -26.72 8.97 31.08
N ASP A 42 -27.32 7.82 30.81
CA ASP A 42 -26.67 6.80 29.98
C ASP A 42 -26.33 7.30 28.59
N TYR A 43 -25.31 6.70 28.00
CA TYR A 43 -24.95 6.94 26.60
C TYR A 43 -26.09 6.53 25.67
N ASN A 44 -26.35 7.33 24.66
CA ASN A 44 -27.30 6.99 23.61
C ASN A 44 -26.66 6.02 22.57
N ILE A 45 -26.29 4.84 23.05
CA ILE A 45 -25.73 3.76 22.24
C ILE A 45 -26.61 2.51 22.40
N PRO A 46 -26.71 1.66 21.35
CA PRO A 46 -27.45 0.40 21.44
C PRO A 46 -26.89 -0.51 22.54
N LEU A 47 -27.77 -1.23 23.20
CA LEU A 47 -27.37 -2.27 24.15
C LEU A 47 -26.53 -3.36 23.46
N GLY A 48 -25.67 -4.01 24.23
CA GLY A 48 -24.88 -5.14 23.78
C GLY A 48 -25.79 -6.27 23.23
N LYS A 49 -25.31 -6.88 22.13
CA LYS A 49 -25.99 -7.99 21.45
C LYS A 49 -25.26 -9.31 21.70
N SER A 50 -25.98 -10.40 21.60
CA SER A 50 -25.39 -11.74 21.60
C SER A 50 -24.57 -11.96 20.32
N GLU A 51 -23.62 -12.90 20.36
CA GLU A 51 -22.83 -13.27 19.16
C GLU A 51 -23.74 -13.67 17.99
N ALA A 52 -24.81 -14.43 18.26
CA ALA A 52 -25.75 -14.84 17.22
C ALA A 52 -26.45 -13.66 16.53
N GLU A 53 -26.85 -12.64 17.30
CA GLU A 53 -27.46 -11.42 16.77
C GLU A 53 -26.44 -10.60 15.93
N VAL A 54 -25.20 -10.46 16.41
CA VAL A 54 -24.14 -9.76 15.68
C VAL A 54 -23.84 -10.48 14.37
N ARG A 55 -23.67 -11.81 14.39
CA ARG A 55 -23.46 -12.61 13.17
C ARG A 55 -24.62 -12.45 12.18
N LYS A 56 -25.86 -12.47 12.64
CA LYS A 56 -27.03 -12.26 11.79
C LYS A 56 -27.04 -10.88 11.14
N ILE A 57 -26.67 -9.82 11.87
CA ILE A 57 -26.59 -8.46 11.35
C ILE A 57 -25.53 -8.39 10.25
N PHE A 58 -24.30 -8.85 10.53
CA PHE A 58 -23.21 -8.80 9.56
C PHE A 58 -23.46 -9.70 8.34
N SER A 59 -24.02 -10.90 8.53
CA SER A 59 -24.42 -11.73 7.39
C SER A 59 -25.50 -11.05 6.52
N SER A 60 -26.45 -10.34 7.15
CA SER A 60 -27.46 -9.57 6.39
C SER A 60 -26.85 -8.39 5.63
N LEU A 61 -25.78 -7.77 6.15
CA LEU A 61 -25.05 -6.72 5.43
C LEU A 61 -24.24 -7.33 4.27
N ALA A 62 -23.48 -8.38 4.53
CA ALA A 62 -22.67 -9.08 3.53
C ALA A 62 -23.51 -9.60 2.34
N ASN A 63 -24.75 -10.07 2.61
CA ASN A 63 -25.65 -10.53 1.54
C ASN A 63 -26.15 -9.39 0.61
N LYS A 64 -25.90 -8.13 0.94
CA LYS A 64 -26.19 -6.99 0.06
C LYS A 64 -25.02 -6.69 -0.88
N ASP A 65 -23.83 -7.14 -0.54
CA ASP A 65 -22.64 -6.93 -1.36
C ASP A 65 -22.66 -7.91 -2.54
N LYS A 66 -22.41 -7.38 -3.73
CA LYS A 66 -22.34 -8.19 -4.94
C LYS A 66 -20.90 -8.69 -5.11
N GLN A 67 -20.76 -9.97 -5.41
CA GLN A 67 -19.51 -10.51 -5.90
C GLN A 67 -19.44 -10.24 -7.40
N LEU A 68 -18.55 -9.35 -7.80
CA LEU A 68 -18.36 -8.96 -9.18
C LEU A 68 -17.03 -9.49 -9.72
N ILE A 69 -17.02 -9.92 -10.99
CA ILE A 69 -15.79 -10.22 -11.72
C ILE A 69 -15.07 -8.89 -11.97
N CYS A 70 -13.89 -8.71 -11.42
CA CYS A 70 -13.21 -7.43 -11.38
C CYS A 70 -12.31 -7.21 -12.61
N PHE A 71 -12.59 -6.15 -13.37
CA PHE A 71 -11.73 -5.63 -14.44
C PHE A 71 -11.19 -4.23 -14.10
N GLY A 72 -11.18 -3.86 -12.83
CA GLY A 72 -10.61 -2.62 -12.34
C GLY A 72 -9.22 -2.81 -11.76
N GLY A 73 -8.48 -1.71 -11.68
CA GLY A 73 -7.14 -1.62 -11.11
C GLY A 73 -6.93 -0.30 -10.38
N ALA A 74 -6.27 0.66 -11.03
CA ALA A 74 -5.95 1.98 -10.46
C ALA A 74 -5.13 1.91 -9.16
N GLY A 75 -4.19 0.96 -9.11
CA GLY A 75 -3.27 0.76 -7.99
C GLY A 75 -3.69 -0.30 -6.98
N VAL A 76 -4.86 -0.95 -7.17
CA VAL A 76 -5.32 -2.09 -6.35
C VAL A 76 -5.85 -3.17 -7.30
N TYR A 77 -5.30 -4.37 -7.23
CA TYR A 77 -5.54 -5.42 -8.22
C TYR A 77 -6.02 -6.71 -7.57
N ASP A 78 -6.95 -7.40 -8.25
CA ASP A 78 -7.52 -8.68 -7.84
C ASP A 78 -6.63 -9.84 -8.30
N HIS A 79 -5.58 -10.14 -7.53
CA HIS A 79 -4.69 -11.28 -7.78
C HIS A 79 -5.11 -12.52 -7.00
N TYR A 80 -4.65 -13.70 -7.45
CA TYR A 80 -4.85 -14.96 -6.72
C TYR A 80 -4.08 -14.97 -5.40
N ILE A 81 -4.78 -15.31 -4.33
CA ILE A 81 -4.20 -15.44 -2.99
C ILE A 81 -4.16 -16.92 -2.62
N PRO A 82 -2.98 -17.54 -2.50
CA PRO A 82 -2.86 -18.94 -2.08
C PRO A 82 -3.45 -19.17 -0.69
N SER A 83 -4.30 -20.19 -0.54
CA SER A 83 -5.02 -20.51 0.71
C SER A 83 -4.11 -20.78 1.91
N VAL A 84 -2.86 -21.14 1.67
CA VAL A 84 -1.86 -21.36 2.72
C VAL A 84 -1.49 -20.05 3.46
N ILE A 85 -1.69 -18.89 2.83
CA ILE A 85 -1.48 -17.58 3.49
C ILE A 85 -2.42 -17.46 4.67
N ASP A 86 -3.74 -17.65 4.46
CA ASP A 86 -4.74 -17.60 5.53
C ASP A 86 -4.47 -18.65 6.60
N TYR A 87 -4.07 -19.86 6.20
CA TYR A 87 -3.74 -20.92 7.14
C TYR A 87 -2.57 -20.56 8.07
N ILE A 88 -1.49 -20.01 7.53
CA ILE A 88 -0.31 -19.64 8.31
C ILE A 88 -0.59 -18.40 9.17
N THR A 89 -1.20 -17.37 8.59
CA THR A 89 -1.45 -16.09 9.29
C THR A 89 -2.51 -16.21 10.39
N SER A 90 -3.42 -17.18 10.31
CA SER A 90 -4.41 -17.47 11.36
C SER A 90 -3.83 -18.21 12.57
N ARG A 91 -2.59 -18.71 12.51
CA ARG A 91 -1.95 -19.37 13.65
C ARG A 91 -1.70 -18.36 14.77
N SER A 92 -1.94 -18.78 16.02
CA SER A 92 -1.79 -17.90 17.19
C SER A 92 -0.41 -17.31 17.35
N GLU A 93 0.63 -18.03 16.93
CA GLU A 93 2.03 -17.61 17.00
C GLU A 93 2.29 -16.32 16.20
N PHE A 94 1.56 -16.11 15.11
CA PHE A 94 1.64 -14.90 14.28
C PHE A 94 0.53 -13.91 14.63
N LEU A 95 -0.71 -14.38 14.75
CA LEU A 95 -1.88 -13.53 14.96
C LEU A 95 -1.81 -12.69 16.23
N THR A 96 -1.22 -13.23 17.31
CA THR A 96 -1.07 -12.54 18.60
C THR A 96 0.28 -11.86 18.77
N SER A 97 1.20 -11.97 17.81
CA SER A 97 2.50 -11.31 17.89
C SER A 97 2.35 -9.79 17.74
N TYR A 98 3.24 -9.08 18.41
CA TYR A 98 3.32 -7.62 18.34
C TYR A 98 4.71 -7.20 17.86
N THR A 99 5.07 -5.95 18.00
CA THR A 99 6.39 -5.44 17.62
C THR A 99 7.52 -6.22 18.30
N PRO A 100 8.49 -6.73 17.55
CA PRO A 100 9.55 -7.60 18.06
C PRO A 100 10.68 -6.82 18.77
N TYR A 101 10.37 -6.11 19.85
CA TYR A 101 11.37 -5.33 20.60
C TYR A 101 12.38 -6.22 21.32
N GLN A 102 11.91 -7.34 21.88
CA GLN A 102 12.77 -8.31 22.59
C GLN A 102 13.20 -9.40 21.62
N ALA A 103 14.41 -9.29 21.10
CA ALA A 103 14.95 -10.23 20.11
C ALA A 103 14.92 -11.69 20.60
N GLU A 104 15.14 -11.91 21.89
CA GLU A 104 15.24 -13.23 22.52
C GLU A 104 13.96 -14.07 22.35
N ILE A 105 12.79 -13.44 22.35
CA ILE A 105 11.49 -14.13 22.24
C ILE A 105 10.81 -13.91 20.90
N SER A 106 11.39 -13.12 20.00
CA SER A 106 10.76 -12.68 18.74
C SER A 106 11.52 -13.12 17.50
N GLN A 107 12.36 -14.15 17.60
CA GLN A 107 13.22 -14.57 16.49
C GLN A 107 12.44 -14.95 15.24
N GLY A 108 11.29 -15.63 15.36
CA GLY A 108 10.44 -15.99 14.22
C GLY A 108 9.86 -14.76 13.52
N THR A 109 9.39 -13.76 14.29
CA THR A 109 8.88 -12.49 13.74
C THR A 109 10.00 -11.70 13.05
N LEU A 110 11.15 -11.58 13.67
CA LEU A 110 12.31 -10.91 13.09
C LEU A 110 12.78 -11.62 11.82
N GLN A 111 12.78 -12.94 11.81
CA GLN A 111 13.19 -13.72 10.65
C GLN A 111 12.31 -13.45 9.44
N TYR A 112 10.97 -13.54 9.55
CA TYR A 112 10.12 -13.32 8.37
C TYR A 112 10.17 -11.88 7.88
N ILE A 113 10.38 -10.89 8.77
CA ILE A 113 10.60 -9.50 8.36
C ILE A 113 11.93 -9.38 7.58
N PHE A 114 12.99 -10.03 8.03
CA PHE A 114 14.26 -10.06 7.32
C PHE A 114 14.13 -10.73 5.94
N GLU A 115 13.37 -11.82 5.85
CA GLU A 115 13.08 -12.50 4.58
C GLU A 115 12.27 -11.59 3.64
N TYR A 116 11.24 -10.91 4.14
CA TYR A 116 10.50 -9.88 3.39
C TYR A 116 11.43 -8.80 2.85
N GLN A 117 12.29 -8.23 3.69
CA GLN A 117 13.27 -7.21 3.27
C GLN A 117 14.17 -7.72 2.14
N SER A 118 14.66 -8.94 2.28
CA SER A 118 15.54 -9.55 1.28
C SER A 118 14.83 -9.78 -0.06
N MET A 119 13.59 -10.27 -0.01
CA MET A 119 12.78 -10.52 -1.22
C MET A 119 12.40 -9.20 -1.92
N MET A 120 12.07 -8.15 -1.17
CA MET A 120 11.76 -6.84 -1.76
C MET A 120 13.00 -6.17 -2.35
N SER A 121 14.17 -6.33 -1.73
CA SER A 121 15.44 -5.87 -2.29
C SER A 121 15.75 -6.58 -3.62
N GLU A 122 15.58 -7.90 -3.67
CA GLU A 122 15.77 -8.70 -4.89
C GLU A 122 14.81 -8.27 -6.01
N LEU A 123 13.52 -8.10 -5.69
CA LEU A 123 12.48 -7.71 -6.65
C LEU A 123 12.72 -6.31 -7.24
N THR A 124 13.16 -5.37 -6.42
CA THR A 124 13.40 -3.98 -6.84
C THR A 124 14.78 -3.75 -7.43
N GLY A 125 15.73 -4.68 -7.22
CA GLY A 125 17.13 -4.51 -7.61
C GLY A 125 17.89 -3.46 -6.81
N LEU A 126 17.43 -3.17 -5.56
CA LEU A 126 18.07 -2.23 -4.64
C LEU A 126 18.60 -2.95 -3.40
N GLU A 127 19.70 -2.43 -2.82
CA GLU A 127 20.49 -3.17 -1.83
C GLU A 127 19.81 -3.33 -0.48
N VAL A 128 18.93 -2.40 -0.09
CA VAL A 128 18.30 -2.41 1.24
C VAL A 128 16.79 -2.18 1.17
N SER A 129 16.05 -2.85 2.06
CA SER A 129 14.64 -2.64 2.30
C SER A 129 14.38 -2.44 3.80
N ASN A 130 13.39 -1.61 4.14
CA ASN A 130 12.89 -1.54 5.50
C ASN A 130 11.86 -2.66 5.80
N ALA A 131 11.40 -2.73 7.04
CA ALA A 131 10.40 -3.70 7.49
C ALA A 131 8.96 -3.40 7.01
N SER A 132 8.75 -2.45 6.17
CA SER A 132 7.55 -1.88 5.56
C SER A 132 7.14 -0.53 6.11
N LEU A 133 6.26 0.12 5.37
CA LEU A 133 5.46 1.29 5.75
C LEU A 133 3.97 0.92 5.67
N TYR A 134 3.06 1.89 5.91
CA TYR A 134 1.62 1.61 6.00
C TYR A 134 0.99 1.25 4.65
N ASP A 135 1.33 1.99 3.60
CA ASP A 135 0.86 1.80 2.23
C ASP A 135 1.81 2.47 1.21
N GLY A 136 1.55 2.27 -0.09
CA GLY A 136 2.38 2.83 -1.16
C GLY A 136 2.39 4.35 -1.20
N ALA A 137 1.26 5.00 -0.92
CA ALA A 137 1.17 6.46 -0.93
C ALA A 137 1.99 7.09 0.20
N THR A 138 1.89 6.52 1.41
CA THR A 138 2.74 6.92 2.55
C THR A 138 4.22 6.64 2.25
N ALA A 139 4.53 5.48 1.64
CA ALA A 139 5.91 5.16 1.25
C ALA A 139 6.49 6.18 0.26
N THR A 140 5.68 6.63 -0.70
CA THR A 140 6.09 7.68 -1.67
C THR A 140 6.32 9.02 -0.99
N ALA A 141 5.45 9.43 -0.06
CA ALA A 141 5.64 10.65 0.71
C ALA A 141 6.90 10.59 1.59
N GLU A 142 7.16 9.45 2.23
CA GLU A 142 8.37 9.22 3.03
C GLU A 142 9.64 9.21 2.15
N ALA A 143 9.56 8.72 0.92
CA ALA A 143 10.67 8.79 -0.05
C ALA A 143 10.99 10.24 -0.44
N MET A 144 9.96 11.09 -0.64
CA MET A 144 10.12 12.53 -0.80
C MET A 144 10.88 13.14 0.40
N MET A 145 10.46 12.82 1.62
CA MET A 145 11.11 13.33 2.84
C MET A 145 12.56 12.83 2.95
N THR A 146 12.82 11.60 2.54
CA THR A 146 14.17 11.04 2.49
C THR A 146 15.05 11.83 1.51
N ALA A 147 14.56 12.14 0.31
CA ALA A 147 15.29 12.94 -0.68
C ALA A 147 15.65 14.34 -0.14
N ILE A 148 14.73 15.02 0.52
CA ILE A 148 14.97 16.29 1.22
C ILE A 148 16.07 16.14 2.28
N SER A 149 15.99 15.07 3.08
CA SER A 149 16.94 14.82 4.19
C SER A 149 18.38 14.57 3.70
N VAL A 150 18.55 13.88 2.57
CA VAL A 150 19.88 13.54 2.04
C VAL A 150 20.51 14.70 1.26
N THR A 151 19.72 15.52 0.59
CA THR A 151 20.21 16.65 -0.22
C THR A 151 20.46 17.94 0.59
N LYS A 152 20.06 17.99 1.85
CA LYS A 152 20.34 18.97 2.92
C LYS A 152 19.98 20.46 2.65
N ARG A 153 20.04 20.94 1.43
CA ARG A 153 19.82 22.36 1.07
C ARG A 153 18.75 22.55 0.01
N LYS A 154 18.26 21.48 -0.55
CA LYS A 154 17.26 21.48 -1.60
C LYS A 154 15.91 21.19 -0.97
N THR A 155 14.87 21.93 -1.36
CA THR A 155 13.54 21.84 -0.79
C THR A 155 12.46 21.63 -1.84
N ARG A 156 12.85 21.53 -3.11
CA ARG A 156 11.92 21.34 -4.22
C ARG A 156 12.00 19.91 -4.74
N VAL A 157 10.84 19.31 -5.00
CA VAL A 157 10.69 17.95 -5.53
C VAL A 157 9.82 17.99 -6.79
N LEU A 158 10.25 17.30 -7.83
CA LEU A 158 9.47 17.08 -9.03
C LEU A 158 8.61 15.82 -8.86
N LEU A 159 7.31 15.93 -9.12
CA LEU A 159 6.34 14.87 -8.99
C LEU A 159 5.60 14.66 -10.30
N SER A 160 5.68 13.47 -10.91
CA SER A 160 4.98 13.21 -12.15
C SER A 160 3.46 13.29 -12.00
N SER A 161 2.79 13.97 -12.93
CA SER A 161 1.33 14.00 -13.01
C SER A 161 0.72 12.68 -13.48
N THR A 162 1.55 11.74 -13.98
CA THR A 162 1.13 10.39 -14.38
C THR A 162 1.14 9.38 -13.22
N LEU A 163 1.49 9.81 -11.99
CA LEU A 163 1.29 9.04 -10.76
C LEU A 163 -0.20 8.87 -10.43
N ASN A 164 -0.52 7.83 -9.67
CA ASN A 164 -1.87 7.65 -9.15
C ASN A 164 -2.33 8.92 -8.38
N PRO A 165 -3.49 9.51 -8.69
CA PRO A 165 -3.98 10.72 -8.04
C PRO A 165 -4.12 10.61 -6.51
N GLN A 166 -4.36 9.40 -5.97
CA GLN A 166 -4.40 9.16 -4.54
C GLN A 166 -3.01 9.33 -3.91
N VAL A 167 -1.98 8.80 -4.56
CA VAL A 167 -0.58 8.96 -4.15
C VAL A 167 -0.20 10.43 -4.17
N VAL A 168 -0.51 11.15 -5.26
CA VAL A 168 -0.25 12.60 -5.38
C VAL A 168 -0.85 13.36 -4.20
N ARG A 169 -2.12 13.12 -3.86
CA ARG A 169 -2.80 13.81 -2.72
C ARG A 169 -2.12 13.59 -1.38
N VAL A 170 -1.60 12.38 -1.12
CA VAL A 170 -0.87 12.08 0.11
C VAL A 170 0.48 12.80 0.12
N VAL A 171 1.22 12.76 -0.99
CA VAL A 171 2.51 13.48 -1.14
C VAL A 171 2.33 14.98 -0.96
N GLU A 172 1.28 15.58 -1.55
CA GLU A 172 0.94 17.00 -1.38
C GLU A 172 0.64 17.35 0.07
N THR A 173 -0.07 16.46 0.79
CA THR A 173 -0.36 16.66 2.21
C THR A 173 0.92 16.71 3.03
N TYR A 174 1.82 15.73 2.84
CA TYR A 174 3.12 15.73 3.51
C TYR A 174 3.94 16.97 3.16
N ALA A 175 4.03 17.30 1.88
CA ALA A 175 4.77 18.47 1.40
C ALA A 175 4.29 19.77 2.04
N LYS A 176 2.97 19.96 2.10
CA LYS A 176 2.34 21.15 2.71
C LYS A 176 2.75 21.33 4.18
N PHE A 177 2.71 20.28 4.99
CA PHE A 177 2.99 20.39 6.42
C PHE A 177 4.48 20.36 6.77
N HIS A 178 5.33 19.90 5.86
CA HIS A 178 6.79 19.91 6.01
C HIS A 178 7.49 21.05 5.25
N GLY A 179 6.75 21.91 4.56
CA GLY A 179 7.32 23.04 3.83
C GLY A 179 8.15 22.63 2.62
N VAL A 180 7.80 21.51 1.98
CA VAL A 180 8.42 21.03 0.73
C VAL A 180 7.72 21.67 -0.46
N ASN A 181 8.48 22.23 -1.39
CA ASN A 181 7.96 22.80 -2.62
C ASN A 181 7.80 21.71 -3.68
N LEU A 182 6.56 21.36 -4.02
CA LEU A 182 6.28 20.43 -5.12
C LEU A 182 6.15 21.18 -6.44
N THR A 183 6.72 20.60 -7.48
CA THR A 183 6.51 21.02 -8.87
C THR A 183 6.01 19.81 -9.65
N MET A 184 4.80 19.92 -10.19
CA MET A 184 4.22 18.84 -11.01
C MET A 184 4.93 18.80 -12.35
N ILE A 185 5.41 17.62 -12.74
CA ILE A 185 5.90 17.37 -14.10
C ILE A 185 4.68 17.15 -14.98
N PRO A 186 4.47 17.92 -16.05
CA PRO A 186 3.33 17.75 -16.91
C PRO A 186 3.35 16.39 -17.62
N GLU A 187 2.16 15.90 -17.93
CA GLU A 187 1.96 14.77 -18.83
C GLU A 187 2.06 15.24 -20.28
N LYS A 188 2.64 14.40 -21.13
CA LYS A 188 2.63 14.57 -22.58
C LYS A 188 2.30 13.22 -23.21
N ASP A 189 1.16 13.13 -23.89
CA ASP A 189 0.68 11.90 -24.54
C ASP A 189 0.63 10.69 -23.59
N GLY A 190 0.18 10.93 -22.34
CA GLY A 190 0.05 9.91 -21.30
C GLY A 190 1.33 9.53 -20.57
N VAL A 191 2.47 10.17 -20.85
CA VAL A 191 3.76 9.91 -20.22
C VAL A 191 4.36 11.16 -19.56
N THR A 192 5.26 10.95 -18.62
CA THR A 192 6.00 12.01 -17.94
C THR A 192 6.85 12.82 -18.92
N ASP A 193 6.72 14.15 -18.95
CA ASP A 193 7.56 15.01 -19.81
C ASP A 193 9.00 15.10 -19.28
N LEU A 194 9.88 14.23 -19.78
CA LEU A 194 11.31 14.21 -19.41
C LEU A 194 12.06 15.46 -19.89
N SER A 195 11.56 16.18 -20.90
CA SER A 195 12.17 17.44 -21.35
C SER A 195 11.96 18.54 -20.31
N PHE A 196 10.79 18.59 -19.69
CA PHE A 196 10.51 19.46 -18.55
C PHE A 196 11.39 19.11 -17.34
N VAL A 197 11.51 17.81 -17.00
CA VAL A 197 12.40 17.37 -15.91
C VAL A 197 13.83 17.89 -16.12
N LYS A 198 14.38 17.75 -17.31
CA LYS A 198 15.73 18.19 -17.64
C LYS A 198 15.91 19.70 -17.48
N GLN A 199 14.92 20.50 -17.89
CA GLN A 199 14.93 21.97 -17.71
C GLN A 199 14.92 22.35 -16.23
N GLU A 200 14.08 21.71 -15.42
CA GLU A 200 13.97 21.99 -14.00
C GLU A 200 15.22 21.56 -13.22
N LEU A 201 15.83 20.42 -13.57
CA LEU A 201 17.08 19.96 -12.95
C LEU A 201 18.23 20.96 -13.17
N ALA A 202 18.26 21.67 -14.30
CA ALA A 202 19.30 22.69 -14.62
C ALA A 202 19.28 23.88 -13.64
N ILE A 203 18.16 24.14 -12.93
CA ILE A 203 18.05 25.20 -11.93
C ILE A 203 18.89 24.87 -10.68
N GLY A 204 19.07 23.60 -10.36
CA GLY A 204 19.99 23.12 -9.32
C GLY A 204 19.42 23.03 -7.91
N ASP A 205 18.13 23.30 -7.69
CA ASP A 205 17.45 23.29 -6.38
C ASP A 205 16.58 22.04 -6.14
N ILE A 206 16.53 21.09 -7.09
CA ILE A 206 15.73 19.87 -7.00
C ILE A 206 16.38 18.85 -6.05
N ALA A 207 15.63 18.41 -5.04
CA ALA A 207 16.02 17.36 -4.11
C ALA A 207 15.73 15.95 -4.64
N GLY A 208 14.58 15.78 -5.30
CA GLY A 208 14.16 14.48 -5.83
C GLY A 208 13.24 14.61 -7.03
N VAL A 209 13.20 13.54 -7.82
CA VAL A 209 12.27 13.35 -8.94
C VAL A 209 11.53 12.05 -8.68
N ILE A 210 10.19 12.09 -8.69
CA ILE A 210 9.31 10.94 -8.41
C ILE A 210 8.54 10.60 -9.69
N VAL A 211 8.71 9.37 -10.17
CA VAL A 211 8.06 8.85 -11.39
C VAL A 211 7.44 7.47 -11.13
N PRO A 212 6.35 7.11 -11.82
CA PRO A 212 5.68 5.80 -11.66
C PRO A 212 6.29 4.70 -12.54
N LEU A 213 6.04 3.42 -12.17
CA LEU A 213 6.39 2.24 -12.96
C LEU A 213 5.44 1.06 -12.69
N PRO A 214 4.46 0.72 -13.55
CA PRO A 214 3.91 1.55 -14.63
C PRO A 214 3.23 2.82 -14.11
N ASN A 215 2.80 3.70 -15.02
CA ASN A 215 2.08 4.89 -14.62
C ASN A 215 0.58 4.63 -14.36
N TYR A 216 -0.16 5.65 -13.93
CA TYR A 216 -1.59 5.54 -13.60
C TYR A 216 -2.45 5.03 -14.76
N TYR A 217 -2.07 5.28 -15.99
CA TYR A 217 -2.78 4.80 -17.18
C TYR A 217 -2.36 3.38 -17.62
N GLY A 218 -1.52 2.71 -16.83
CA GLY A 218 -0.96 1.40 -17.13
C GLY A 218 0.24 1.44 -18.10
N ILE A 219 0.65 2.63 -18.54
CA ILE A 219 1.73 2.81 -19.52
C ILE A 219 3.08 2.50 -18.89
N VAL A 220 3.90 1.73 -19.61
CA VAL A 220 5.32 1.49 -19.29
C VAL A 220 6.15 2.57 -19.96
N GLU A 221 6.57 3.56 -19.18
CA GLU A 221 7.33 4.70 -19.66
C GLU A 221 8.83 4.34 -19.87
N ASP A 222 9.47 5.00 -20.85
CA ASP A 222 10.91 4.86 -21.07
C ASP A 222 11.69 5.94 -20.30
N TYR A 223 12.37 5.53 -19.25
CA TYR A 223 13.21 6.39 -18.42
C TYR A 223 14.70 6.34 -18.78
N SER A 224 15.04 5.96 -20.00
CA SER A 224 16.45 5.92 -20.47
C SER A 224 17.12 7.28 -20.32
N GLY A 225 18.23 7.31 -19.58
CA GLY A 225 19.02 8.53 -19.31
C GLY A 225 18.52 9.37 -18.13
N LEU A 226 17.30 9.17 -17.61
CA LEU A 226 16.76 9.97 -16.51
C LEU A 226 17.65 9.91 -15.25
N ALA A 227 18.10 8.73 -14.85
CA ALA A 227 18.99 8.57 -13.69
C ALA A 227 20.28 9.40 -13.83
N ASN A 228 20.89 9.42 -15.02
CA ASN A 228 22.09 10.21 -15.27
C ASN A 228 21.83 11.72 -15.12
N ASP A 229 20.71 12.23 -15.66
CA ASP A 229 20.36 13.64 -15.55
C ASP A 229 20.05 14.02 -14.08
N VAL A 230 19.33 13.17 -13.33
CA VAL A 230 19.00 13.37 -11.91
C VAL A 230 20.26 13.36 -11.05
N HIS A 231 21.15 12.38 -11.25
CA HIS A 231 22.38 12.26 -10.47
C HIS A 231 23.39 13.38 -10.79
N ALA A 232 23.48 13.82 -12.05
CA ALA A 232 24.29 14.97 -12.42
C ALA A 232 23.85 16.26 -11.69
N ALA A 233 22.55 16.40 -11.47
CA ALA A 233 21.99 17.49 -10.66
C ALA A 233 22.11 17.26 -9.15
N LYS A 234 22.69 16.12 -8.69
CA LYS A 234 22.77 15.74 -7.27
C LYS A 234 21.37 15.69 -6.61
N ALA A 235 20.41 15.19 -7.32
CA ALA A 235 19.06 14.89 -6.86
C ALA A 235 18.87 13.37 -6.71
N VAL A 236 17.75 12.95 -6.12
CA VAL A 236 17.40 11.56 -5.85
C VAL A 236 16.33 11.12 -6.85
N LEU A 237 16.55 10.00 -7.54
CA LEU A 237 15.53 9.37 -8.39
C LEU A 237 14.71 8.39 -7.57
N ILE A 238 13.40 8.62 -7.50
CA ILE A 238 12.42 7.79 -6.79
C ILE A 238 11.46 7.19 -7.81
N MET A 239 11.28 5.87 -7.77
CA MET A 239 10.30 5.17 -8.60
C MET A 239 9.19 4.59 -7.73
N GLU A 240 7.94 4.97 -8.02
CA GLU A 240 6.74 4.39 -7.41
C GLU A 240 6.26 3.25 -8.32
N CYS A 241 6.14 2.04 -7.75
CA CYS A 241 6.03 0.82 -8.53
C CYS A 241 4.81 -0.03 -8.14
N VAL A 242 4.23 -0.71 -9.13
CA VAL A 242 3.32 -1.83 -8.91
C VAL A 242 4.17 -3.09 -8.71
N ALA A 243 4.13 -3.65 -7.51
CA ALA A 243 5.10 -4.69 -7.09
C ALA A 243 5.03 -5.97 -7.95
N ALA A 244 3.84 -6.45 -8.33
CA ALA A 244 3.69 -7.67 -9.13
C ALA A 244 4.26 -7.53 -10.55
N ASP A 245 4.22 -6.33 -11.11
CA ASP A 245 4.65 -6.05 -12.49
C ASP A 245 6.18 -6.11 -12.64
N LEU A 246 6.90 -5.89 -11.53
CA LEU A 246 8.36 -6.02 -11.47
C LEU A 246 8.87 -7.45 -11.78
N ALA A 247 7.98 -8.44 -11.77
CA ALA A 247 8.31 -9.80 -12.21
C ALA A 247 8.74 -9.89 -13.68
N LEU A 248 8.33 -8.94 -14.54
CA LEU A 248 8.63 -8.88 -15.97
C LEU A 248 9.20 -7.53 -16.41
N LEU A 249 8.89 -6.44 -15.72
CA LEU A 249 9.40 -5.12 -16.05
C LEU A 249 10.85 -4.96 -15.57
N LYS A 250 11.57 -4.09 -16.24
CA LYS A 250 12.89 -3.66 -15.80
C LYS A 250 12.79 -3.04 -14.42
N SER A 251 13.56 -3.57 -13.47
CA SER A 251 13.49 -3.15 -12.06
C SER A 251 13.93 -1.70 -11.85
N PRO A 252 13.48 -1.03 -10.76
CA PRO A 252 13.98 0.30 -10.39
C PRO A 252 15.50 0.39 -10.31
N GLY A 253 16.17 -0.61 -9.73
CA GLY A 253 17.62 -0.67 -9.66
C GLY A 253 18.30 -0.68 -11.04
N GLU A 254 17.74 -1.44 -11.99
CA GLU A 254 18.22 -1.45 -13.38
C GLU A 254 17.95 -0.12 -14.12
N TRP A 255 16.92 0.63 -13.74
CA TRP A 255 16.70 2.01 -14.21
C TRP A 255 17.65 3.03 -13.57
N GLY A 256 18.38 2.61 -12.53
CA GLY A 256 19.29 3.49 -11.78
C GLY A 256 18.58 4.33 -10.72
N ALA A 257 17.41 3.91 -10.26
CA ALA A 257 16.72 4.58 -9.16
C ALA A 257 17.53 4.49 -7.86
N ASP A 258 17.44 5.51 -7.05
CA ASP A 258 18.01 5.54 -5.70
C ASP A 258 17.06 4.95 -4.66
N ILE A 259 15.76 5.11 -4.89
CA ILE A 259 14.67 4.65 -4.01
C ILE A 259 13.55 4.06 -4.88
N ALA A 260 13.03 2.91 -4.46
CA ALA A 260 11.81 2.32 -4.99
C ALA A 260 10.78 2.18 -3.87
N VAL A 261 9.56 2.61 -4.14
CA VAL A 261 8.43 2.56 -3.22
C VAL A 261 7.18 2.06 -3.93
N GLY A 262 6.17 1.69 -3.18
CA GLY A 262 4.89 1.29 -3.74
C GLY A 262 4.06 0.46 -2.79
N SER A 263 2.92 -0.01 -3.28
CA SER A 263 2.05 -0.92 -2.55
C SER A 263 2.45 -2.38 -2.78
N GLY A 264 2.54 -3.15 -1.69
CA GLY A 264 2.71 -4.60 -1.76
C GLY A 264 1.39 -5.38 -1.86
N GLN A 265 0.25 -4.71 -2.09
CA GLN A 265 -1.07 -5.35 -2.14
C GLN A 265 -1.13 -6.48 -3.18
N SER A 266 -0.55 -6.30 -4.34
CA SER A 266 -0.50 -7.30 -5.41
C SER A 266 0.32 -8.56 -5.11
N LEU A 267 0.98 -8.62 -3.95
CA LEU A 267 1.80 -9.75 -3.50
C LEU A 267 1.09 -10.56 -2.39
N GLY A 268 -0.11 -11.05 -2.68
CA GLY A 268 -0.83 -11.98 -1.80
C GLY A 268 -1.74 -11.32 -0.75
N LEU A 269 -2.13 -10.07 -0.95
CA LEU A 269 -3.11 -9.37 -0.11
C LEU A 269 -4.44 -9.15 -0.84
N PRO A 270 -5.59 -9.27 -0.17
CA PRO A 270 -6.89 -8.96 -0.76
C PRO A 270 -7.04 -7.45 -1.00
N MET A 271 -7.96 -7.08 -1.89
CA MET A 271 -8.33 -5.67 -2.10
C MET A 271 -8.94 -5.02 -0.86
N ALA A 272 -9.70 -5.78 -0.06
CA ALA A 272 -10.20 -5.47 1.30
C ALA A 272 -10.72 -4.03 1.49
N TYR A 273 -11.40 -3.48 0.49
CA TYR A 273 -11.96 -2.10 0.51
C TYR A 273 -10.94 -1.01 0.89
N GLY A 274 -9.66 -1.21 0.51
CA GLY A 274 -8.58 -0.25 0.74
C GLY A 274 -7.71 -0.50 1.98
N GLY A 275 -7.79 -1.66 2.58
CA GLY A 275 -6.86 -2.01 3.68
C GLY A 275 -7.30 -3.27 4.46
N ALA A 276 -6.45 -3.87 5.30
CA ALA A 276 -5.08 -3.41 5.58
C ALA A 276 -4.15 -3.61 4.38
N ASN A 277 -3.20 -2.68 4.19
CA ASN A 277 -2.25 -2.69 3.09
C ASN A 277 -0.79 -2.80 3.61
N VAL A 278 0.19 -2.78 2.73
CA VAL A 278 1.61 -2.70 3.05
C VAL A 278 2.32 -1.82 2.03
N GLY A 279 3.09 -0.86 2.51
CA GLY A 279 3.98 -0.06 1.67
C GLY A 279 5.40 -0.64 1.73
N PHE A 280 6.03 -0.84 0.60
CA PHE A 280 7.45 -1.17 0.58
C PHE A 280 8.30 0.08 0.35
N PHE A 281 9.52 0.03 0.87
CA PHE A 281 10.52 1.07 0.69
C PHE A 281 11.88 0.41 0.57
N CYS A 282 12.42 0.42 -0.65
CA CYS A 282 13.76 -0.08 -0.94
C CYS A 282 14.66 1.07 -1.37
N ALA A 283 15.94 0.99 -1.08
CA ALA A 283 16.89 2.04 -1.40
C ALA A 283 18.29 1.49 -1.63
N ARG A 284 19.15 2.33 -2.19
CA ARG A 284 20.59 2.07 -2.22
C ARG A 284 21.17 2.08 -0.80
N GLU A 285 22.25 1.35 -0.57
CA GLU A 285 22.90 1.22 0.74
C GLU A 285 23.30 2.56 1.35
N ASP A 286 23.71 3.52 0.52
CA ASP A 286 24.08 4.88 0.94
C ASP A 286 22.98 5.60 1.72
N PHE A 287 21.73 5.22 1.52
CA PHE A 287 20.56 5.80 2.16
C PHE A 287 20.17 5.09 3.47
N LEU A 288 20.77 3.96 3.81
CA LEU A 288 20.41 3.09 4.94
C LEU A 288 20.13 3.83 6.26
N ARG A 289 20.91 4.87 6.56
CA ARG A 289 20.75 5.67 7.78
C ARG A 289 19.67 6.76 7.68
N LYS A 290 19.02 6.90 6.53
CA LYS A 290 18.05 7.95 6.22
C LYS A 290 16.67 7.42 5.85
N ILE A 291 16.56 6.16 5.47
CA ILE A 291 15.27 5.55 5.15
C ILE A 291 14.39 5.48 6.40
N PRO A 292 13.06 5.67 6.27
CA PRO A 292 12.13 5.58 7.40
C PRO A 292 11.87 4.14 7.83
N GLY A 293 11.19 3.98 8.96
CA GLY A 293 10.72 2.69 9.44
C GLY A 293 11.82 1.82 10.06
N ARG A 294 11.42 0.64 10.53
CA ARG A 294 12.30 -0.34 11.17
C ARG A 294 13.10 -1.11 10.13
N ILE A 295 14.23 -1.62 10.58
CA ILE A 295 15.10 -2.51 9.81
C ILE A 295 15.51 -3.66 10.71
N VAL A 296 15.36 -4.88 10.22
CA VAL A 296 15.87 -6.09 10.86
C VAL A 296 17.21 -6.46 10.23
N GLY A 297 18.19 -6.73 11.08
CA GLY A 297 19.51 -7.23 10.67
C GLY A 297 19.75 -8.66 11.13
N ALA A 298 20.57 -9.38 10.38
CA ALA A 298 21.08 -10.67 10.78
C ALA A 298 22.34 -10.50 11.65
N THR A 299 22.46 -11.32 12.68
CA THR A 299 23.60 -11.36 13.61
C THR A 299 23.89 -12.81 14.01
N ILE A 300 24.76 -13.01 14.99
CA ILE A 300 25.01 -14.28 15.65
C ILE A 300 24.73 -14.15 17.14
N ASP A 301 24.23 -15.21 17.76
CA ASP A 301 24.03 -15.27 19.20
C ASP A 301 25.32 -15.66 19.97
N SER A 302 25.23 -15.80 21.30
CA SER A 302 26.36 -16.18 22.15
C SER A 302 26.91 -17.58 21.87
N GLU A 303 26.15 -18.44 21.18
CA GLU A 303 26.55 -19.79 20.79
C GLU A 303 27.08 -19.85 19.34
N GLY A 304 27.12 -18.69 18.63
CA GLY A 304 27.56 -18.61 17.23
C GLY A 304 26.48 -18.99 16.23
N LYS A 305 25.22 -19.14 16.66
CA LYS A 305 24.09 -19.44 15.77
C LYS A 305 23.54 -18.15 15.15
N ARG A 306 22.99 -18.27 13.94
CA ARG A 306 22.31 -17.16 13.26
C ARG A 306 21.14 -16.66 14.11
N ALA A 307 21.07 -15.35 14.31
CA ALA A 307 20.00 -14.67 15.02
C ALA A 307 19.63 -13.37 14.31
N PHE A 308 18.52 -12.75 14.70
CA PHE A 308 18.01 -11.53 14.12
C PHE A 308 17.73 -10.49 15.21
N CYS A 309 17.89 -9.21 14.88
CA CYS A 309 17.59 -8.11 15.79
C CYS A 309 17.13 -6.86 15.04
N LEU A 310 16.41 -5.98 15.74
CA LEU A 310 16.15 -4.64 15.24
C LEU A 310 17.45 -3.84 15.21
N THR A 311 17.69 -3.14 14.09
CA THR A 311 18.88 -2.30 13.90
C THR A 311 18.51 -0.83 13.72
N LEU A 312 19.49 0.07 13.95
CA LEU A 312 19.35 1.52 13.71
C LEU A 312 18.13 2.16 14.41
N GLN A 313 17.69 1.63 15.55
CA GLN A 313 16.51 2.09 16.30
C GLN A 313 16.58 3.57 16.72
N THR A 314 17.78 4.15 16.81
CA THR A 314 17.97 5.57 17.18
C THR A 314 17.31 6.58 16.24
N ARG A 315 16.79 6.14 15.09
CA ARG A 315 16.03 6.97 14.13
C ARG A 315 14.55 7.07 14.49
N GLU A 316 14.05 6.15 15.33
CA GLU A 316 12.62 6.00 15.62
C GLU A 316 12.07 7.13 16.50
N GLN A 317 10.77 7.40 16.37
CA GLN A 317 10.06 8.49 17.02
C GLN A 317 10.11 8.41 18.55
N HIS A 318 9.99 7.22 19.13
CA HIS A 318 10.00 7.03 20.58
C HIS A 318 11.36 7.38 21.22
N ILE A 319 12.44 7.43 20.42
CA ILE A 319 13.78 7.82 20.87
C ILE A 319 14.05 9.30 20.54
N ARG A 320 13.82 9.71 19.28
CA ARG A 320 14.18 11.04 18.79
C ARG A 320 13.08 12.08 18.91
N ARG A 321 11.85 11.66 19.18
CA ARG A 321 10.67 12.54 19.30
C ARG A 321 10.50 13.40 18.04
N GLU A 322 10.46 14.73 18.18
CA GLU A 322 10.33 15.69 17.08
C GLU A 322 11.50 15.69 16.08
N LYS A 323 12.64 15.09 16.45
CA LYS A 323 13.83 14.95 15.59
C LYS A 323 13.90 13.60 14.88
N ALA A 324 12.86 12.78 14.99
CA ALA A 324 12.81 11.52 14.29
C ALA A 324 12.84 11.70 12.76
N THR A 325 13.33 10.69 12.06
CA THR A 325 13.38 10.70 10.59
C THR A 325 11.96 10.70 9.99
N SER A 326 11.00 10.07 10.67
CA SER A 326 9.62 9.90 10.24
C SER A 326 8.70 9.74 11.45
N ASN A 327 7.40 9.96 11.28
CA ASN A 327 6.36 9.61 12.27
C ASN A 327 5.88 8.17 12.17
N ILE A 328 6.42 7.36 11.29
CA ILE A 328 6.12 5.93 11.24
C ILE A 328 6.52 5.29 12.58
N CYS A 329 5.54 4.69 13.25
CA CYS A 329 5.75 4.07 14.57
C CYS A 329 6.08 2.60 14.45
N SER A 330 5.25 1.83 13.73
CA SER A 330 5.47 0.41 13.48
C SER A 330 5.32 0.08 12.00
N ASN A 331 5.75 -1.12 11.64
CA ASN A 331 5.55 -1.69 10.31
C ASN A 331 4.25 -2.50 10.27
N GLU A 332 3.82 -2.88 9.07
CA GLU A 332 2.67 -3.74 8.80
C GLU A 332 3.08 -5.22 8.92
N GLY A 333 3.29 -5.70 10.16
CA GLY A 333 3.89 -7.01 10.43
C GLY A 333 3.13 -8.19 9.82
N MET A 334 1.80 -8.23 9.95
CA MET A 334 0.99 -9.31 9.38
C MET A 334 1.02 -9.29 7.85
N GLN A 335 0.93 -8.11 7.24
CA GLN A 335 0.97 -7.95 5.79
C GLN A 335 2.35 -8.30 5.22
N THR A 336 3.43 -7.98 5.92
CA THR A 336 4.78 -8.42 5.51
C THR A 336 4.93 -9.93 5.57
N LEU A 337 4.29 -10.60 6.55
CA LEU A 337 4.24 -12.06 6.59
C LEU A 337 3.48 -12.63 5.39
N CYS A 338 2.31 -12.06 5.04
CA CYS A 338 1.56 -12.46 3.83
C CYS A 338 2.43 -12.36 2.58
N VAL A 339 3.11 -11.22 2.37
CA VAL A 339 4.02 -11.01 1.23
C VAL A 339 5.17 -12.01 1.23
N ALA A 340 5.81 -12.26 2.37
CA ALA A 340 6.90 -13.22 2.48
C ALA A 340 6.45 -14.65 2.14
N ILE A 341 5.27 -15.07 2.61
CA ILE A 341 4.68 -16.37 2.27
C ILE A 341 4.36 -16.43 0.78
N TYR A 342 3.70 -15.40 0.23
CA TYR A 342 3.34 -15.33 -1.19
C TYR A 342 4.57 -15.46 -2.08
N LEU A 343 5.59 -14.64 -1.85
CA LEU A 343 6.82 -14.66 -2.63
C LEU A 343 7.57 -16.00 -2.51
N SER A 344 7.55 -16.63 -1.33
CA SER A 344 8.17 -17.94 -1.09
C SER A 344 7.47 -19.06 -1.89
N ILE A 345 6.13 -19.00 -2.02
CA ILE A 345 5.34 -20.02 -2.74
C ILE A 345 5.42 -19.81 -4.24
N MET A 346 5.20 -18.58 -4.68
CA MET A 346 5.22 -18.24 -6.10
C MET A 346 6.63 -18.39 -6.69
N GLY A 347 7.64 -17.94 -5.96
CA GLY A 347 9.00 -17.88 -6.47
C GLY A 347 9.09 -17.08 -7.76
N LYS A 348 10.27 -17.01 -8.35
CA LYS A 348 10.50 -16.30 -9.62
C LYS A 348 9.56 -16.77 -10.73
N ARG A 349 9.42 -18.09 -10.88
CA ARG A 349 8.61 -18.67 -11.97
C ARG A 349 7.12 -18.38 -11.83
N GLY A 350 6.56 -18.54 -10.63
CA GLY A 350 5.14 -18.27 -10.39
C GLY A 350 4.79 -16.80 -10.59
N LEU A 351 5.65 -15.86 -10.12
CA LEU A 351 5.48 -14.44 -10.38
C LEU A 351 5.49 -14.11 -11.86
N GLN A 352 6.46 -14.66 -12.62
CA GLN A 352 6.54 -14.46 -14.07
C GLN A 352 5.34 -15.04 -14.81
N GLU A 353 4.84 -16.21 -14.40
CA GLU A 353 3.63 -16.81 -14.98
C GLU A 353 2.38 -15.96 -14.72
N ALA A 354 2.19 -15.45 -13.50
CA ALA A 354 1.07 -14.56 -13.15
C ALA A 354 1.14 -13.26 -13.96
N ALA A 355 2.29 -12.60 -13.96
CA ALA A 355 2.51 -11.36 -14.70
C ALA A 355 2.33 -11.54 -16.21
N SER A 356 2.81 -12.66 -16.80
CA SER A 356 2.63 -12.97 -18.23
C SER A 356 1.17 -13.20 -18.61
N LYS A 357 0.40 -13.88 -17.76
CA LYS A 357 -1.05 -14.04 -17.96
C LYS A 357 -1.79 -12.73 -17.88
N SER A 358 -1.47 -11.90 -16.90
CA SER A 358 -2.03 -10.57 -16.72
C SER A 358 -1.77 -9.69 -17.95
N PHE A 359 -0.52 -9.64 -18.42
CA PHE A 359 -0.13 -8.94 -19.64
C PHE A 359 -0.90 -9.43 -20.88
N SER A 360 -0.86 -10.74 -21.12
CA SER A 360 -1.51 -11.32 -22.32
C SER A 360 -3.03 -11.12 -22.31
N GLY A 361 -3.66 -11.29 -21.13
CA GLY A 361 -5.09 -11.06 -20.96
C GLY A 361 -5.49 -9.61 -21.18
N ALA A 362 -4.71 -8.64 -20.66
CA ALA A 362 -4.98 -7.21 -20.86
C ALA A 362 -4.90 -6.82 -22.35
N HIS A 363 -3.88 -7.28 -23.05
CA HIS A 363 -3.74 -7.01 -24.49
C HIS A 363 -4.86 -7.66 -25.29
N TYR A 364 -5.27 -8.89 -24.93
CA TYR A 364 -6.42 -9.53 -25.55
C TYR A 364 -7.71 -8.72 -25.33
N LEU A 365 -8.02 -8.35 -24.10
CA LEU A 365 -9.22 -7.57 -23.78
C LEU A 365 -9.22 -6.20 -24.47
N TYR A 366 -8.07 -5.53 -24.48
CA TYR A 366 -7.90 -4.23 -25.16
C TYR A 366 -8.27 -4.31 -26.66
N GLU A 367 -7.71 -5.30 -27.36
CA GLU A 367 -8.00 -5.48 -28.80
C GLU A 367 -9.47 -5.81 -29.06
N GLU A 368 -10.07 -6.69 -28.25
CA GLU A 368 -11.47 -7.09 -28.42
C GLU A 368 -12.44 -5.95 -28.09
N LEU A 369 -12.18 -5.13 -27.08
CA LEU A 369 -12.98 -3.93 -26.77
C LEU A 369 -12.92 -2.91 -27.91
N LEU A 370 -11.76 -2.65 -28.49
CA LEU A 370 -11.64 -1.76 -29.67
C LEU A 370 -12.43 -2.28 -30.87
N LYS A 371 -12.44 -3.58 -31.15
CA LYS A 371 -13.22 -4.19 -32.27
C LYS A 371 -14.72 -4.00 -32.10
N THR A 372 -15.22 -3.73 -30.89
CA THR A 372 -16.65 -3.42 -30.68
C THR A 372 -17.07 -2.10 -31.32
N GLY A 373 -16.13 -1.17 -31.58
CA GLY A 373 -16.40 0.20 -32.00
C GLY A 373 -17.02 1.09 -30.92
N LYS A 374 -17.19 0.56 -29.69
CA LYS A 374 -17.75 1.29 -28.53
C LYS A 374 -16.69 1.98 -27.69
N PHE A 375 -15.45 1.61 -27.88
CA PHE A 375 -14.28 2.18 -27.22
C PHE A 375 -13.27 2.66 -28.25
N GLU A 376 -12.52 3.71 -27.90
CA GLU A 376 -11.45 4.26 -28.71
C GLU A 376 -10.14 4.30 -27.92
N LYS A 377 -9.04 4.15 -28.65
CA LYS A 377 -7.69 4.27 -28.13
C LYS A 377 -7.44 5.69 -27.62
N VAL A 378 -6.84 5.82 -26.45
CA VAL A 378 -6.45 7.12 -25.86
C VAL A 378 -4.96 7.39 -26.05
N TYR A 379 -4.11 6.39 -25.82
CA TYR A 379 -2.65 6.52 -25.85
C TYR A 379 -2.03 5.53 -26.82
N ASP A 380 -0.91 5.93 -27.46
CA ASP A 380 -0.15 5.07 -28.36
C ASP A 380 1.00 4.31 -27.66
N SER A 381 1.29 4.67 -26.43
CA SER A 381 2.36 4.09 -25.63
C SER A 381 2.07 2.64 -25.22
N PRO A 382 3.13 1.80 -25.05
CA PRO A 382 2.96 0.44 -24.56
C PRO A 382 2.44 0.43 -23.12
N PHE A 383 1.54 -0.51 -22.80
CA PHE A 383 1.00 -0.72 -21.47
C PHE A 383 1.29 -2.14 -20.97
N PHE A 384 1.16 -2.37 -19.67
CA PHE A 384 1.40 -3.68 -19.08
C PHE A 384 0.10 -4.50 -18.93
N ASN A 385 -0.52 -4.51 -17.77
CA ASN A 385 -1.75 -5.26 -17.47
C ASN A 385 -2.97 -4.37 -17.22
N GLU A 386 -2.78 -3.06 -17.30
CA GLU A 386 -3.80 -2.03 -17.16
C GLU A 386 -3.73 -1.08 -18.36
N PHE A 387 -4.89 -0.60 -18.81
CA PHE A 387 -4.98 0.29 -19.96
C PHE A 387 -6.19 1.22 -19.89
N CYS A 388 -6.09 2.35 -20.57
CA CYS A 388 -7.12 3.39 -20.62
C CYS A 388 -7.78 3.45 -22.00
N LEU A 389 -9.11 3.43 -22.04
CA LEU A 389 -9.89 3.63 -23.27
C LEU A 389 -10.91 4.76 -23.10
N GLU A 390 -11.15 5.50 -24.17
CA GLU A 390 -12.26 6.46 -24.26
C GLU A 390 -13.55 5.70 -24.60
N SER A 391 -14.57 5.80 -23.76
CA SER A 391 -15.86 5.16 -23.97
C SER A 391 -16.83 6.02 -24.78
N LYS A 392 -17.43 5.48 -25.84
CA LYS A 392 -18.57 6.06 -26.53
C LYS A 392 -19.92 5.76 -25.84
N ILE A 393 -19.89 4.82 -24.91
CA ILE A 393 -21.03 4.51 -24.06
C ILE A 393 -20.98 5.50 -22.88
N ASN A 394 -22.16 6.03 -22.50
CA ASN A 394 -22.23 6.83 -21.28
C ASN A 394 -21.68 6.04 -20.09
N PRO A 395 -20.67 6.54 -19.34
CA PRO A 395 -20.00 5.79 -18.27
C PRO A 395 -20.95 5.31 -17.18
N ASP A 396 -21.95 6.10 -16.77
CA ASP A 396 -22.92 5.69 -15.73
C ASP A 396 -23.77 4.50 -16.23
N LYS A 397 -24.10 4.50 -17.54
CA LYS A 397 -24.82 3.39 -18.16
C LYS A 397 -23.94 2.15 -18.25
N TRP A 398 -22.65 2.30 -18.58
CA TRP A 398 -21.69 1.22 -18.63
C TRP A 398 -21.54 0.55 -17.25
N GLU A 399 -21.24 1.34 -16.21
CA GLU A 399 -21.07 0.85 -14.84
C GLU A 399 -22.31 0.07 -14.37
N LYS A 400 -23.50 0.65 -14.53
CA LYS A 400 -24.75 0.00 -14.13
C LYS A 400 -25.02 -1.28 -14.90
N THR A 401 -24.72 -1.32 -16.19
CA THR A 401 -24.95 -2.51 -17.02
C THR A 401 -23.97 -3.62 -16.65
N CYS A 402 -22.69 -3.29 -16.43
CA CYS A 402 -21.69 -4.20 -15.92
C CYS A 402 -22.09 -4.78 -14.56
N GLU A 403 -22.51 -3.95 -13.61
CA GLU A 403 -22.92 -4.38 -12.28
C GLU A 403 -24.10 -5.36 -12.33
N VAL A 404 -25.09 -5.11 -13.17
CA VAL A 404 -26.24 -6.01 -13.36
C VAL A 404 -25.81 -7.34 -13.98
N ALA A 405 -24.81 -7.32 -14.87
CA ALA A 405 -24.26 -8.53 -15.50
C ALA A 405 -23.21 -9.27 -14.62
N GLY A 406 -22.89 -8.76 -13.43
CA GLY A 406 -21.96 -9.40 -12.50
C GLY A 406 -20.50 -8.98 -12.68
N PHE A 407 -20.24 -7.84 -13.34
CA PHE A 407 -18.89 -7.32 -13.59
C PHE A 407 -18.66 -5.98 -12.88
N PHE A 408 -17.44 -5.78 -12.38
CA PHE A 408 -16.87 -4.46 -12.16
C PHE A 408 -16.08 -4.09 -13.43
N GLY A 409 -16.70 -3.31 -14.29
CA GLY A 409 -16.28 -3.07 -15.68
C GLY A 409 -15.22 -1.97 -15.84
N GLY A 410 -14.24 -1.89 -14.94
CA GLY A 410 -13.17 -0.90 -14.96
C GLY A 410 -13.40 0.29 -14.04
N VAL A 411 -12.42 1.18 -13.95
CA VAL A 411 -12.42 2.38 -13.09
C VAL A 411 -12.53 3.62 -13.97
N ARG A 412 -13.56 4.42 -13.75
CA ARG A 412 -13.76 5.68 -14.49
C ARG A 412 -12.76 6.73 -14.03
N ILE A 413 -12.13 7.44 -14.96
CA ILE A 413 -11.37 8.65 -14.67
C ILE A 413 -12.35 9.81 -14.49
N GLU A 414 -12.29 10.47 -13.34
CA GLU A 414 -13.20 11.54 -12.95
C GLU A 414 -13.33 12.63 -14.02
N ASN A 415 -14.56 13.07 -14.26
CA ASN A 415 -14.91 14.14 -15.23
C ASN A 415 -14.54 13.83 -16.69
N THR A 416 -14.37 12.56 -17.04
CA THR A 416 -14.10 12.11 -18.41
C THR A 416 -15.02 10.95 -18.80
N ASN A 417 -14.97 10.55 -20.08
CA ASN A 417 -15.54 9.28 -20.54
C ASN A 417 -14.49 8.16 -20.59
N ARG A 418 -13.32 8.37 -19.98
CA ARG A 418 -12.24 7.39 -19.97
C ARG A 418 -12.45 6.36 -18.87
N ILE A 419 -12.18 5.12 -19.23
CA ILE A 419 -12.29 3.98 -18.32
C ILE A 419 -10.95 3.24 -18.33
N MET A 420 -10.43 2.99 -17.13
CA MET A 420 -9.27 2.18 -16.87
C MET A 420 -9.71 0.73 -16.71
N PHE A 421 -9.15 -0.17 -17.49
CA PHE A 421 -9.35 -1.61 -17.36
C PHE A 421 -8.07 -2.27 -16.91
N ALA A 422 -8.17 -3.21 -15.98
CA ALA A 422 -7.06 -4.04 -15.56
C ALA A 422 -7.41 -5.52 -15.67
N VAL A 423 -6.43 -6.33 -16.04
CA VAL A 423 -6.54 -7.78 -16.11
C VAL A 423 -5.44 -8.39 -15.27
N THR A 424 -5.82 -9.36 -14.46
CA THR A 424 -4.89 -10.20 -13.69
C THR A 424 -4.95 -11.66 -14.17
N GLU A 425 -4.09 -12.50 -13.63
CA GLU A 425 -4.06 -13.94 -13.94
C GLU A 425 -5.36 -14.68 -13.57
N LEU A 426 -6.24 -14.03 -12.80
CA LEU A 426 -7.56 -14.59 -12.45
C LEU A 426 -8.58 -14.52 -13.60
N ARG A 427 -8.41 -13.59 -14.52
CA ARG A 427 -9.39 -13.38 -15.59
C ARG A 427 -9.28 -14.44 -16.66
N THR A 428 -10.37 -15.17 -16.86
CA THR A 428 -10.44 -16.19 -17.94
C THR A 428 -10.81 -15.55 -19.28
N LYS A 429 -10.55 -16.28 -20.36
CA LYS A 429 -10.96 -15.84 -21.69
C LYS A 429 -12.49 -15.68 -21.79
N GLU A 430 -13.23 -16.61 -21.20
CA GLU A 430 -14.70 -16.61 -21.18
C GLU A 430 -15.25 -15.38 -20.47
N GLU A 431 -14.64 -14.97 -19.34
CA GLU A 431 -15.02 -13.74 -18.61
C GLU A 431 -14.75 -12.48 -19.45
N MET A 432 -13.59 -12.42 -20.12
CA MET A 432 -13.25 -11.31 -21.01
C MET A 432 -14.19 -11.25 -22.22
N ASP A 433 -14.47 -12.39 -22.86
CA ASP A 433 -15.42 -12.46 -23.98
C ASP A 433 -16.83 -12.02 -23.57
N ALA A 434 -17.28 -12.38 -22.37
CA ALA A 434 -18.58 -11.96 -21.84
C ALA A 434 -18.65 -10.45 -21.62
N LEU A 435 -17.59 -9.82 -21.08
CA LEU A 435 -17.53 -8.36 -20.95
C LEU A 435 -17.54 -7.66 -22.32
N VAL A 436 -16.82 -8.21 -23.31
CA VAL A 436 -16.81 -7.69 -24.69
C VAL A 436 -18.18 -7.82 -25.35
N ALA A 437 -18.88 -8.95 -25.16
CA ALA A 437 -20.24 -9.16 -25.67
C ALA A 437 -21.19 -8.12 -25.07
N LEU A 438 -21.11 -7.86 -23.76
CA LEU A 438 -21.89 -6.83 -23.08
C LEU A 438 -21.69 -5.44 -23.73
N ALA A 439 -20.45 -5.11 -24.06
CA ALA A 439 -20.13 -3.85 -24.74
C ALA A 439 -20.73 -3.78 -26.15
N LYS A 440 -20.74 -4.89 -26.92
CA LYS A 440 -21.33 -4.95 -28.27
C LYS A 440 -22.83 -4.69 -28.27
N ASP A 441 -23.51 -5.19 -27.23
CA ASP A 441 -24.99 -5.09 -27.11
C ASP A 441 -25.48 -3.70 -26.66
N MET A 442 -24.59 -2.80 -26.28
CA MET A 442 -24.88 -1.43 -25.86
C MET A 442 -24.77 -0.43 -27.00
#